data_f0d5f26f37293548e260609a60bf01f8
#
_entry.id   f0d5f26f37293548e260609a60bf01f8
#
_cell.length_a   1.000
_cell.length_b   1.000
_cell.length_c   1.000
_cell.angle_alpha   90.00
_cell.angle_beta   90.00
_cell.angle_gamma   90.00
#
_symmetry.space_group_name_H-M   'P 1'
#
loop_
_entity.id
_entity.type
_entity.pdbx_description
1 polymer ?
#
loop_
_entity_poly.entity_id
_entity_poly.type
_entity_poly.pdbx_seq_one_letter_code
_entity_poly.pdbx_strand_id
1 'polypeptide(L)'
;MGTHDMGIDEFIAFCHLVGAEPLICVSFNEGLKNACDLVEYCNGDINTTWGRKRAENGHPEPYDVKYWQIGNECWGEKYDRACVHWCRAIRNVDPDAVLLAADDTPLLLEKAGQYLDYVGHHYYYMRDAGSCQTSIKEQQKIVNNAKLDHEVKMAITEWNVSAADWGLRRGKMLTLACGLDTAEWMNVLHNCSDFVGIACRSNMTNSMCSGYIVTRQSGILKTPSYLVMKLYADHYKPVPVKVAANVKGLDISACRSDNGKNLTVFAVNTTDSPMTIQLDLSNYPGFKPVNGEVVCDTLDRRQLDLMNCWETPERVRAINLSVTGDTIVLPAYSSAAIECAKPKK
;
A
#
# COMPACT_ATOMS: atom_id res chain seq x y z
N MET A 1 21.66 13.57 12.37
CA MET A 1 22.64 12.86 11.52
C MET A 1 22.10 11.46 11.32
N GLY A 2 21.93 11.00 10.08
CA GLY A 2 21.71 9.60 9.81
C GLY A 2 22.99 8.82 10.08
N THR A 3 22.87 7.55 10.46
CA THR A 3 24.04 6.68 10.70
C THR A 3 24.70 6.24 9.40
N HIS A 4 24.00 6.40 8.27
CA HIS A 4 24.41 5.93 6.93
C HIS A 4 24.72 4.43 6.87
N ASP A 5 24.06 3.66 7.73
CA ASP A 5 24.25 2.20 7.81
C ASP A 5 23.53 1.45 6.68
N MET A 6 22.68 2.14 5.90
CA MET A 6 21.92 1.59 4.78
C MET A 6 21.92 2.62 3.64
N GLY A 7 22.55 2.28 2.55
CA GLY A 7 22.56 3.04 1.31
C GLY A 7 21.65 2.44 0.24
N ILE A 8 21.86 2.87 -1.01
CA ILE A 8 21.05 2.41 -2.14
C ILE A 8 21.27 0.91 -2.43
N ASP A 9 22.52 0.44 -2.29
CA ASP A 9 22.89 -0.95 -2.56
C ASP A 9 22.20 -1.88 -1.55
N GLU A 10 22.24 -1.54 -0.26
CA GLU A 10 21.59 -2.31 0.81
C GLU A 10 20.06 -2.24 0.70
N PHE A 11 19.50 -1.11 0.30
CA PHE A 11 18.06 -0.96 0.07
C PHE A 11 17.56 -1.88 -1.04
N ILE A 12 18.26 -1.89 -2.18
CA ILE A 12 17.90 -2.75 -3.32
C ILE A 12 18.08 -4.22 -2.94
N ALA A 13 19.17 -4.58 -2.27
CA ALA A 13 19.39 -5.94 -1.77
C ALA A 13 18.29 -6.38 -0.81
N PHE A 14 17.83 -5.49 0.07
CA PHE A 14 16.70 -5.75 0.97
C PHE A 14 15.40 -5.97 0.20
N CYS A 15 15.10 -5.13 -0.81
CA CYS A 15 13.93 -5.33 -1.65
C CYS A 15 13.91 -6.72 -2.31
N HIS A 16 15.04 -7.11 -2.91
CA HIS A 16 15.17 -8.43 -3.53
C HIS A 16 15.02 -9.57 -2.51
N LEU A 17 15.60 -9.41 -1.31
CA LEU A 17 15.50 -10.41 -0.23
C LEU A 17 14.05 -10.69 0.18
N VAL A 18 13.22 -9.66 0.20
CA VAL A 18 11.80 -9.78 0.58
C VAL A 18 10.85 -9.99 -0.61
N GLY A 19 11.40 -10.07 -1.83
CA GLY A 19 10.61 -10.24 -3.06
C GLY A 19 9.82 -9.00 -3.47
N ALA A 20 10.31 -7.81 -3.14
CA ALA A 20 9.71 -6.53 -3.52
C ALA A 20 10.50 -5.85 -4.64
N GLU A 21 9.82 -5.11 -5.50
CA GLU A 21 10.45 -4.22 -6.47
C GLU A 21 10.86 -2.91 -5.78
N PRO A 22 12.10 -2.42 -6.00
CA PRO A 22 12.50 -1.12 -5.48
C PRO A 22 11.79 0.02 -6.23
N LEU A 23 11.23 0.97 -5.49
CA LEU A 23 10.73 2.24 -5.98
C LEU A 23 11.61 3.34 -5.36
N ILE A 24 12.34 4.05 -6.20
CA ILE A 24 13.32 5.04 -5.76
C ILE A 24 12.83 6.44 -6.06
N CYS A 25 12.83 7.29 -5.05
CA CYS A 25 12.53 8.70 -5.20
C CYS A 25 13.82 9.48 -5.49
N VAL A 26 13.90 10.16 -6.65
CA VAL A 26 14.99 11.08 -6.97
C VAL A 26 14.68 12.45 -6.39
N SER A 27 15.70 13.09 -5.80
CA SER A 27 15.52 14.41 -5.20
C SER A 27 15.35 15.50 -6.25
N PHE A 28 14.17 16.13 -6.27
CA PHE A 28 13.91 17.28 -7.13
C PHE A 28 14.78 18.50 -6.77
N ASN A 29 15.17 18.62 -5.50
CA ASN A 29 15.96 19.75 -4.99
C ASN A 29 17.47 19.63 -5.28
N GLU A 30 17.99 18.41 -5.40
CA GLU A 30 19.42 18.16 -5.69
C GLU A 30 19.78 18.35 -7.16
N GLY A 31 18.78 18.58 -8.00
CA GLY A 31 18.93 18.88 -9.40
C GLY A 31 18.95 17.67 -10.32
N LEU A 32 18.66 17.95 -11.59
CA LEU A 32 18.44 16.97 -12.63
C LEU A 32 19.64 16.03 -12.85
N LYS A 33 20.86 16.59 -12.78
CA LYS A 33 22.08 15.80 -12.95
C LYS A 33 22.20 14.72 -11.88
N ASN A 34 21.90 15.03 -10.62
CA ASN A 34 21.98 14.08 -9.52
C ASN A 34 20.99 12.90 -9.74
N ALA A 35 19.77 13.20 -10.21
CA ALA A 35 18.80 12.17 -10.55
C ALA A 35 19.30 11.24 -11.67
N CYS A 36 19.84 11.80 -12.75
CA CYS A 36 20.40 11.03 -13.86
C CYS A 36 21.61 10.17 -13.41
N ASP A 37 22.49 10.73 -12.60
CA ASP A 37 23.63 10.03 -12.02
C ASP A 37 23.18 8.82 -11.17
N LEU A 38 22.12 8.97 -10.37
CA LEU A 38 21.57 7.87 -9.56
C LEU A 38 20.93 6.78 -10.45
N VAL A 39 20.18 7.16 -11.47
CA VAL A 39 19.62 6.20 -12.44
C VAL A 39 20.73 5.45 -13.16
N GLU A 40 21.77 6.14 -13.61
CA GLU A 40 22.96 5.53 -14.24
C GLU A 40 23.72 4.62 -13.26
N TYR A 41 23.83 5.02 -11.98
CA TYR A 41 24.42 4.17 -10.95
C TYR A 41 23.65 2.85 -10.81
N CYS A 42 22.33 2.91 -10.76
CA CYS A 42 21.52 1.70 -10.60
C CYS A 42 21.48 0.83 -11.86
N ASN A 43 21.26 1.43 -13.03
CA ASN A 43 20.91 0.70 -14.25
C ASN A 43 21.94 0.83 -15.39
N GLY A 44 22.91 1.74 -15.26
CA GLY A 44 23.93 1.95 -16.30
C GLY A 44 24.88 0.75 -16.44
N ASP A 45 25.33 0.52 -17.68
CA ASP A 45 26.36 -0.47 -17.98
C ASP A 45 27.70 -0.13 -17.28
N ILE A 46 28.53 -1.13 -17.01
CA ILE A 46 29.84 -0.99 -16.34
C ILE A 46 30.78 -0.03 -17.05
N ASN A 47 30.58 0.24 -18.35
CA ASN A 47 31.37 1.19 -19.11
C ASN A 47 30.94 2.65 -18.91
N THR A 48 29.76 2.90 -18.32
CA THR A 48 29.31 4.25 -17.96
C THR A 48 30.05 4.75 -16.70
N THR A 49 29.97 6.04 -16.41
CA THR A 49 30.66 6.62 -15.26
C THR A 49 30.17 6.04 -13.95
N TRP A 50 28.85 6.01 -13.76
CA TRP A 50 28.26 5.58 -12.50
C TRP A 50 28.03 4.06 -12.43
N GLY A 51 27.83 3.38 -13.58
CA GLY A 51 27.84 1.92 -13.62
C GLY A 51 29.19 1.32 -13.22
N ARG A 52 30.30 1.98 -13.63
CA ARG A 52 31.65 1.62 -13.16
C ARG A 52 31.78 1.84 -11.66
N LYS A 53 31.25 2.95 -11.14
CA LYS A 53 31.28 3.24 -9.71
C LYS A 53 30.53 2.21 -8.88
N ARG A 54 29.37 1.75 -9.38
CA ARG A 54 28.63 0.61 -8.78
C ARG A 54 29.49 -0.66 -8.77
N ALA A 55 30.16 -0.97 -9.88
CA ALA A 55 31.04 -2.14 -9.98
C ALA A 55 32.22 -2.06 -9.01
N GLU A 56 32.86 -0.89 -8.83
CA GLU A 56 33.90 -0.65 -7.84
C GLU A 56 33.40 -0.87 -6.40
N ASN A 57 32.11 -0.60 -6.14
CA ASN A 57 31.46 -0.87 -4.86
C ASN A 57 31.10 -2.37 -4.67
N GLY A 58 31.41 -3.23 -5.63
CA GLY A 58 31.19 -4.68 -5.53
C GLY A 58 29.97 -5.20 -6.29
N HIS A 59 29.26 -4.35 -7.05
CA HIS A 59 28.03 -4.67 -7.77
C HIS A 59 28.19 -4.45 -9.27
N PRO A 60 28.86 -5.35 -10.03
CA PRO A 60 29.15 -5.15 -11.45
C PRO A 60 27.91 -5.13 -12.34
N GLU A 61 26.89 -5.93 -12.01
CA GLU A 61 25.67 -6.01 -12.79
C GLU A 61 24.69 -4.89 -12.48
N PRO A 62 23.93 -4.34 -13.47
CA PRO A 62 22.82 -3.42 -13.22
C PRO A 62 21.80 -4.00 -12.25
N TYR A 63 21.17 -3.13 -11.49
CA TYR A 63 20.13 -3.52 -10.54
C TYR A 63 18.74 -3.66 -11.19
N ASP A 64 18.56 -3.15 -12.42
CA ASP A 64 17.31 -3.15 -13.16
C ASP A 64 16.14 -2.51 -12.37
N VAL A 65 16.41 -1.40 -11.69
CA VAL A 65 15.40 -0.64 -10.97
C VAL A 65 14.40 -0.05 -11.96
N LYS A 66 13.13 -0.40 -11.82
CA LYS A 66 12.09 0.01 -12.76
C LYS A 66 11.42 1.33 -12.39
N TYR A 67 11.11 1.54 -11.10
CA TYR A 67 10.23 2.61 -10.63
C TYR A 67 11.02 3.81 -10.09
N TRP A 68 10.77 4.98 -10.69
CA TRP A 68 11.46 6.23 -10.35
C TRP A 68 10.45 7.33 -10.07
N GLN A 69 10.35 7.76 -8.82
CA GLN A 69 9.51 8.88 -8.43
C GLN A 69 10.31 10.19 -8.53
N ILE A 70 9.74 11.17 -9.22
CA ILE A 70 10.35 12.48 -9.42
C ILE A 70 9.93 13.41 -8.28
N GLY A 71 10.80 13.55 -7.29
CA GLY A 71 10.58 14.38 -6.10
C GLY A 71 9.66 13.74 -5.07
N ASN A 72 9.77 14.20 -3.83
CA ASN A 72 8.91 13.83 -2.72
C ASN A 72 8.15 15.06 -2.22
N GLU A 73 6.84 14.97 -2.11
CA GLU A 73 5.98 16.08 -1.67
C GLU A 73 6.30 17.38 -2.43
N CYS A 74 6.50 17.26 -3.73
CA CYS A 74 6.72 18.37 -4.64
C CYS A 74 5.43 18.67 -5.39
N TRP A 75 4.99 19.92 -5.36
CA TRP A 75 3.73 20.34 -5.98
C TRP A 75 3.80 21.78 -6.48
N GLY A 76 2.78 22.16 -7.25
CA GLY A 76 2.56 23.51 -7.74
C GLY A 76 3.24 23.79 -9.07
N GLU A 77 2.92 24.95 -9.66
CA GLU A 77 3.23 25.30 -11.05
C GLU A 77 4.71 25.15 -11.43
N LYS A 78 5.62 25.46 -10.52
CA LYS A 78 7.07 25.32 -10.78
C LYS A 78 7.45 23.85 -10.97
N TYR A 79 6.92 22.97 -10.14
CA TYR A 79 7.15 21.52 -10.25
C TYR A 79 6.52 20.99 -11.53
N ASP A 80 5.25 21.27 -11.76
CA ASP A 80 4.49 20.79 -12.91
C ASP A 80 5.15 21.11 -14.24
N ARG A 81 5.61 22.36 -14.39
CA ARG A 81 6.31 22.81 -15.61
C ARG A 81 7.70 22.20 -15.77
N ALA A 82 8.41 21.91 -14.67
CA ALA A 82 9.73 21.36 -14.72
C ALA A 82 9.75 19.83 -14.92
N CYS A 83 8.73 19.12 -14.45
CA CYS A 83 8.67 17.66 -14.41
C CYS A 83 8.97 17.02 -15.78
N VAL A 84 8.50 17.62 -16.89
CA VAL A 84 8.77 17.13 -18.25
C VAL A 84 10.28 17.04 -18.57
N HIS A 85 11.08 17.96 -18.05
CA HIS A 85 12.53 17.91 -18.28
C HIS A 85 13.17 16.75 -17.52
N TRP A 86 12.68 16.46 -16.32
CA TRP A 86 13.11 15.32 -15.52
C TRP A 86 12.74 13.98 -16.19
N CYS A 87 11.51 13.87 -16.65
CA CYS A 87 11.06 12.68 -17.38
C CYS A 87 11.95 12.38 -18.60
N ARG A 88 12.20 13.39 -19.43
CA ARG A 88 13.04 13.24 -20.63
C ARG A 88 14.48 12.87 -20.29
N ALA A 89 15.06 13.52 -19.28
CA ALA A 89 16.44 13.28 -18.91
C ALA A 89 16.62 11.88 -18.31
N ILE A 90 15.71 11.42 -17.45
CA ILE A 90 15.75 10.06 -16.90
C ILE A 90 15.61 9.02 -18.01
N ARG A 91 14.62 9.17 -18.92
CA ARG A 91 14.47 8.24 -20.05
C ARG A 91 15.59 8.28 -21.08
N ASN A 92 16.39 9.35 -21.13
CA ASN A 92 17.62 9.35 -21.93
C ASN A 92 18.72 8.48 -21.32
N VAL A 93 18.72 8.30 -20.00
CA VAL A 93 19.66 7.40 -19.30
C VAL A 93 19.14 5.98 -19.28
N ASP A 94 17.84 5.82 -19.01
CA ASP A 94 17.14 4.54 -18.93
C ASP A 94 15.80 4.64 -19.68
N PRO A 95 15.73 4.17 -20.94
CA PRO A 95 14.51 4.23 -21.75
C PRO A 95 13.32 3.44 -21.18
N ASP A 96 13.60 2.41 -20.37
CA ASP A 96 12.59 1.50 -19.80
C ASP A 96 12.11 1.98 -18.40
N ALA A 97 12.59 3.14 -17.93
CA ALA A 97 12.20 3.70 -16.64
C ALA A 97 10.69 3.94 -16.55
N VAL A 98 10.05 3.42 -15.52
CA VAL A 98 8.66 3.70 -15.14
C VAL A 98 8.65 4.94 -14.26
N LEU A 99 8.01 6.01 -14.72
CA LEU A 99 8.09 7.34 -14.12
C LEU A 99 6.84 7.70 -13.32
N LEU A 100 7.06 8.14 -12.10
CA LEU A 100 6.04 8.57 -11.16
C LEU A 100 6.24 10.06 -10.85
N ALA A 101 5.18 10.87 -10.96
CA ALA A 101 5.19 12.24 -10.45
C ALA A 101 4.69 12.30 -9.01
N ALA A 102 5.13 13.33 -8.26
CA ALA A 102 4.71 13.58 -6.88
C ALA A 102 3.45 14.45 -6.79
N ASP A 103 2.85 14.81 -7.90
CA ASP A 103 1.63 15.63 -8.04
C ASP A 103 0.72 15.03 -9.11
N ASP A 104 -0.53 15.51 -9.22
CA ASP A 104 -1.56 14.98 -10.11
C ASP A 104 -2.44 16.07 -10.73
N THR A 105 -1.91 17.28 -10.89
CA THR A 105 -2.64 18.44 -11.39
C THR A 105 -2.92 18.37 -12.92
N PRO A 106 -3.96 19.05 -13.43
CA PRO A 106 -4.16 19.18 -14.86
C PRO A 106 -2.98 19.81 -15.61
N LEU A 107 -2.25 20.75 -14.97
CA LEU A 107 -1.06 21.36 -15.56
C LEU A 107 0.10 20.37 -15.69
N LEU A 108 0.33 19.56 -14.69
CA LEU A 108 1.33 18.49 -14.74
C LEU A 108 1.04 17.54 -15.91
N LEU A 109 -0.22 17.08 -16.01
CA LEU A 109 -0.64 16.16 -17.07
C LEU A 109 -0.53 16.79 -18.46
N GLU A 110 -0.85 18.08 -18.61
CA GLU A 110 -0.64 18.82 -19.87
C GLU A 110 0.83 18.87 -20.27
N LYS A 111 1.75 19.08 -19.32
CA LYS A 111 3.18 19.27 -19.61
C LYS A 111 3.98 17.97 -19.69
N ALA A 112 3.73 17.05 -18.78
CA ALA A 112 4.53 15.86 -18.58
C ALA A 112 3.76 14.54 -18.78
N GLY A 113 2.43 14.57 -18.85
CA GLY A 113 1.58 13.36 -18.86
C GLY A 113 2.00 12.30 -19.88
N GLN A 114 2.43 12.70 -21.09
CA GLN A 114 2.91 11.79 -22.13
C GLN A 114 4.17 10.96 -21.74
N TYR A 115 4.84 11.33 -20.67
CA TYR A 115 6.06 10.64 -20.20
C TYR A 115 5.83 9.90 -18.88
N LEU A 116 4.71 10.14 -18.21
CA LEU A 116 4.42 9.58 -16.89
C LEU A 116 3.61 8.28 -17.02
N ASP A 117 3.98 7.31 -16.23
CA ASP A 117 3.23 6.07 -16.06
C ASP A 117 2.30 6.15 -14.85
N TYR A 118 2.69 6.95 -13.84
CA TYR A 118 1.91 7.19 -12.64
C TYR A 118 1.95 8.66 -12.23
N VAL A 119 0.86 9.06 -11.62
CA VAL A 119 0.74 10.30 -10.85
C VAL A 119 0.38 9.97 -9.42
N GLY A 120 0.80 10.77 -8.47
CA GLY A 120 0.60 10.39 -7.09
C GLY A 120 0.45 11.56 -6.15
N HIS A 121 -0.08 11.23 -5.01
CA HIS A 121 -0.28 12.09 -3.86
C HIS A 121 -0.26 11.25 -2.58
N HIS A 122 0.12 11.85 -1.48
CA HIS A 122 0.17 11.19 -0.19
C HIS A 122 -1.16 11.26 0.52
N TYR A 123 -1.54 10.17 1.19
CA TYR A 123 -2.77 10.09 1.97
C TYR A 123 -2.47 9.86 3.44
N TYR A 124 -2.70 10.87 4.23
CA TYR A 124 -2.60 10.84 5.67
C TYR A 124 -3.89 11.33 6.35
N TYR A 125 -4.05 11.10 7.63
CA TYR A 125 -5.24 11.50 8.41
C TYR A 125 -6.57 10.90 7.93
N MET A 126 -6.54 9.64 7.61
CA MET A 126 -7.67 8.94 7.04
C MET A 126 -8.72 8.63 8.09
N ARG A 127 -9.59 9.61 8.32
CA ARG A 127 -10.69 9.49 9.29
C ARG A 127 -11.98 8.93 8.68
N ASP A 128 -12.02 8.87 7.35
CA ASP A 128 -13.22 8.46 6.61
C ASP A 128 -12.78 7.81 5.28
N ALA A 129 -12.88 6.51 5.21
CA ALA A 129 -12.58 5.72 4.02
C ALA A 129 -13.38 6.19 2.79
N GLY A 130 -14.64 6.60 2.99
CA GLY A 130 -15.50 7.11 1.93
C GLY A 130 -14.99 8.41 1.31
N SER A 131 -14.47 9.32 2.12
CA SER A 131 -13.85 10.57 1.64
C SER A 131 -12.61 10.30 0.82
N CYS A 132 -11.77 9.35 1.25
CA CYS A 132 -10.57 8.96 0.51
C CYS A 132 -10.92 8.32 -0.83
N GLN A 133 -11.90 7.43 -0.86
CA GLN A 133 -12.39 6.83 -2.10
C GLN A 133 -12.94 7.90 -3.06
N THR A 134 -13.64 8.90 -2.55
CA THR A 134 -14.15 10.02 -3.34
C THR A 134 -13.01 10.82 -3.95
N SER A 135 -11.99 11.18 -3.16
CA SER A 135 -10.79 11.88 -3.62
C SER A 135 -10.07 11.11 -4.73
N ILE A 136 -9.82 9.81 -4.56
CA ILE A 136 -9.20 8.96 -5.59
C ILE A 136 -10.01 8.97 -6.90
N LYS A 137 -11.34 8.90 -6.81
CA LYS A 137 -12.21 8.95 -7.99
C LYS A 137 -12.22 10.32 -8.67
N GLU A 138 -12.04 11.40 -7.94
CA GLU A 138 -11.88 12.74 -8.49
C GLU A 138 -10.57 12.87 -9.26
N GLN A 139 -9.47 12.35 -8.71
CA GLN A 139 -8.18 12.31 -9.41
C GLN A 139 -8.25 11.43 -10.67
N GLN A 140 -8.93 10.30 -10.61
CA GLN A 140 -9.18 9.47 -11.80
C GLN A 140 -9.87 10.26 -12.94
N LYS A 141 -10.82 11.12 -12.59
CA LYS A 141 -11.48 11.98 -13.58
C LYS A 141 -10.51 13.02 -14.18
N ILE A 142 -9.63 13.60 -13.37
CA ILE A 142 -8.61 14.55 -13.84
C ILE A 142 -7.70 13.87 -14.85
N VAL A 143 -7.17 12.68 -14.54
CA VAL A 143 -6.32 11.90 -15.44
C VAL A 143 -7.05 11.53 -16.72
N ASN A 144 -8.29 11.03 -16.63
CA ASN A 144 -9.08 10.66 -17.79
C ASN A 144 -9.39 11.86 -18.71
N ASN A 145 -9.57 13.05 -18.13
CA ASN A 145 -9.83 14.28 -18.89
C ASN A 145 -8.59 14.80 -19.64
N ALA A 146 -7.40 14.41 -19.25
CA ALA A 146 -6.15 14.77 -19.92
C ALA A 146 -6.03 14.11 -21.31
N LYS A 147 -6.80 13.05 -21.58
CA LYS A 147 -6.87 12.34 -22.88
C LYS A 147 -5.49 11.95 -23.42
N LEU A 148 -4.67 11.36 -22.55
CA LEU A 148 -3.36 10.83 -22.91
C LEU A 148 -3.52 9.62 -23.84
N ASP A 149 -2.49 9.33 -24.64
CA ASP A 149 -2.48 8.22 -25.61
C ASP A 149 -2.14 6.85 -24.98
N HIS A 150 -1.85 6.85 -23.69
CA HIS A 150 -1.57 5.66 -22.88
C HIS A 150 -2.26 5.75 -21.52
N GLU A 151 -2.27 4.62 -20.81
CA GLU A 151 -2.84 4.55 -19.47
C GLU A 151 -1.87 5.18 -18.44
N VAL A 152 -2.37 6.11 -17.65
CA VAL A 152 -1.68 6.66 -16.48
C VAL A 152 -2.51 6.31 -15.24
N LYS A 153 -1.88 5.67 -14.26
CA LYS A 153 -2.52 5.26 -13.01
C LYS A 153 -2.08 6.12 -11.83
N MET A 154 -2.69 5.89 -10.68
CA MET A 154 -2.29 6.51 -9.43
C MET A 154 -1.26 5.63 -8.70
N ALA A 155 -0.18 6.24 -8.22
CA ALA A 155 0.73 5.68 -7.25
C ALA A 155 0.65 6.46 -5.94
N ILE A 156 0.10 5.85 -4.93
CA ILE A 156 0.06 6.41 -3.57
C ILE A 156 1.35 5.97 -2.87
N THR A 157 2.40 6.75 -3.02
CA THR A 157 3.74 6.37 -2.54
C THR A 157 3.94 6.56 -1.04
N GLU A 158 3.02 7.28 -0.39
CA GLU A 158 2.90 7.30 1.07
C GLU A 158 1.44 7.34 1.51
N TRP A 159 1.07 6.43 2.40
CA TRP A 159 -0.20 6.51 3.11
C TRP A 159 -0.07 6.02 4.54
N ASN A 160 -0.84 6.60 5.44
CA ASN A 160 -1.01 6.10 6.80
C ASN A 160 -2.24 6.75 7.46
N VAL A 161 -2.70 6.17 8.55
CA VAL A 161 -3.82 6.67 9.36
C VAL A 161 -3.52 8.03 9.99
N SER A 162 -2.26 8.38 10.18
CA SER A 162 -1.80 9.69 10.68
C SER A 162 -0.48 10.09 10.06
N ALA A 163 -0.26 11.42 9.89
CA ALA A 163 0.96 12.01 9.32
C ALA A 163 2.05 12.28 10.35
N ALA A 164 2.21 11.75 11.41
CA ALA A 164 3.15 12.07 12.48
C ALA A 164 2.49 12.78 13.67
N ASP A 165 1.88 12.01 14.50
CA ASP A 165 1.50 12.52 15.79
C ASP A 165 2.70 12.60 16.73
N TRP A 166 3.23 13.80 16.89
CA TRP A 166 4.24 14.08 17.89
C TRP A 166 3.63 14.00 19.30
N GLY A 167 4.31 13.33 20.21
CA GLY A 167 3.94 13.27 21.63
C GLY A 167 3.01 12.11 22.00
N LEU A 168 2.07 12.33 22.92
CA LEU A 168 1.24 11.28 23.54
C LEU A 168 0.30 10.55 22.56
N ARG A 169 0.01 11.14 21.41
CA ARG A 169 -0.88 10.53 20.39
C ARG A 169 -0.24 9.39 19.62
N ARG A 170 1.07 9.22 19.69
CA ARG A 170 1.79 8.09 19.07
C ARG A 170 1.24 6.72 19.46
N GLY A 171 0.79 6.59 20.70
CA GLY A 171 0.19 5.34 21.18
C GLY A 171 -1.01 4.89 20.35
N LYS A 172 -1.77 5.81 19.76
CA LYS A 172 -2.93 5.47 18.93
C LYS A 172 -2.57 4.63 17.70
N MET A 173 -1.39 4.86 17.15
CA MET A 173 -0.92 4.13 15.95
C MET A 173 -0.64 2.66 16.22
N LEU A 174 -0.51 2.26 17.48
CA LEU A 174 -0.25 0.89 17.90
C LEU A 174 -1.51 0.14 18.31
N THR A 175 -2.68 0.79 18.24
CA THR A 175 -3.95 0.27 18.76
C THR A 175 -4.72 -0.56 17.74
N LEU A 176 -5.73 -1.29 18.22
CA LEU A 176 -6.71 -1.99 17.39
C LEU A 176 -7.47 -1.01 16.49
N ALA A 177 -7.81 0.20 16.99
CA ALA A 177 -8.43 1.23 16.16
C ALA A 177 -7.61 1.52 14.89
N CYS A 178 -6.28 1.72 15.02
CA CYS A 178 -5.43 1.91 13.86
C CYS A 178 -5.38 0.66 12.95
N GLY A 179 -5.50 -0.52 13.52
CA GLY A 179 -5.65 -1.77 12.75
C GLY A 179 -6.92 -1.76 11.89
N LEU A 180 -8.06 -1.35 12.45
CA LEU A 180 -9.33 -1.26 11.72
C LEU A 180 -9.29 -0.16 10.65
N ASP A 181 -8.80 1.05 10.99
CA ASP A 181 -8.61 2.12 10.02
C ASP A 181 -7.70 1.66 8.84
N THR A 182 -6.67 0.85 9.14
CA THR A 182 -5.82 0.22 8.12
C THR A 182 -6.63 -0.73 7.23
N ALA A 183 -7.52 -1.53 7.80
CA ALA A 183 -8.36 -2.48 7.06
C ALA A 183 -9.35 -1.75 6.14
N GLU A 184 -10.03 -0.72 6.64
CA GLU A 184 -10.93 0.11 5.83
C GLU A 184 -10.18 0.76 4.66
N TRP A 185 -8.94 1.21 4.89
CA TRP A 185 -8.10 1.72 3.80
C TRP A 185 -7.72 0.66 2.77
N MET A 186 -7.34 -0.52 3.21
CA MET A 186 -7.08 -1.62 2.27
C MET A 186 -8.31 -1.93 1.41
N ASN A 187 -9.52 -1.85 1.98
CA ASN A 187 -10.75 -1.99 1.22
C ASN A 187 -10.95 -0.87 0.20
N VAL A 188 -10.61 0.39 0.54
CA VAL A 188 -10.62 1.52 -0.42
C VAL A 188 -9.66 1.25 -1.57
N LEU A 189 -8.42 0.81 -1.29
CA LEU A 189 -7.44 0.49 -2.32
C LEU A 189 -7.94 -0.62 -3.25
N HIS A 190 -8.52 -1.69 -2.70
CA HIS A 190 -9.12 -2.77 -3.50
C HIS A 190 -10.28 -2.26 -4.37
N ASN A 191 -11.15 -1.42 -3.82
CA ASN A 191 -12.32 -0.88 -4.53
C ASN A 191 -11.95 0.20 -5.57
N CYS A 192 -10.71 0.71 -5.55
CA CYS A 192 -10.15 1.68 -6.50
C CYS A 192 -9.01 1.10 -7.36
N SER A 193 -8.80 -0.21 -7.36
CA SER A 193 -7.67 -0.88 -8.03
C SER A 193 -7.74 -0.83 -9.57
N ASP A 194 -8.82 -0.38 -10.15
CA ASP A 194 -8.91 0.00 -11.55
C ASP A 194 -8.04 1.23 -11.89
N PHE A 195 -7.80 2.10 -10.91
CA PHE A 195 -6.98 3.30 -11.09
C PHE A 195 -5.72 3.30 -10.20
N VAL A 196 -5.79 2.83 -8.95
CA VAL A 196 -4.64 2.75 -8.06
C VAL A 196 -3.80 1.52 -8.40
N GLY A 197 -2.60 1.74 -8.96
CA GLY A 197 -1.67 0.67 -9.32
C GLY A 197 -0.61 0.38 -8.25
N ILE A 198 -0.24 1.39 -7.46
CA ILE A 198 0.76 1.28 -6.40
C ILE A 198 0.23 1.96 -5.14
N ALA A 199 0.44 1.33 -3.98
CA ALA A 199 0.14 1.94 -2.69
C ALA A 199 1.15 1.49 -1.62
N CYS A 200 2.02 2.41 -1.20
CA CYS A 200 3.08 2.15 -0.23
C CYS A 200 2.70 2.72 1.13
N ARG A 201 2.67 1.87 2.15
CA ARG A 201 2.44 2.35 3.51
C ARG A 201 3.70 2.98 4.10
N SER A 202 3.61 4.20 4.57
CA SER A 202 4.62 4.91 5.34
C SER A 202 4.37 4.66 6.84
N ASN A 203 5.29 4.29 7.62
CA ASN A 203 6.62 3.75 7.59
C ASN A 203 6.61 2.31 8.14
N MET A 204 7.64 1.51 7.84
CA MET A 204 7.60 0.10 8.23
C MET A 204 7.93 -0.12 9.71
N THR A 205 9.06 0.38 10.19
CA THR A 205 9.64 -0.04 11.46
C THR A 205 10.04 1.17 12.32
N ASN A 206 9.69 1.13 13.60
CA ASN A 206 10.12 2.09 14.63
C ASN A 206 9.89 3.57 14.28
N SER A 207 9.03 3.87 13.35
CA SER A 207 8.79 5.23 12.90
C SER A 207 8.01 6.05 13.91
N MET A 208 8.24 7.35 13.86
CA MET A 208 7.45 8.32 14.62
C MET A 208 5.99 8.36 14.18
N CYS A 209 5.73 8.07 12.90
CA CYS A 209 4.40 8.09 12.31
C CYS A 209 3.66 6.77 12.43
N SER A 210 4.27 5.75 12.96
CA SER A 210 3.80 4.39 13.17
C SER A 210 4.53 3.33 12.37
N GLY A 211 5.55 2.78 12.96
CA GLY A 211 5.97 1.48 12.53
C GLY A 211 4.85 0.47 12.82
N TYR A 212 4.42 -0.28 11.83
CA TYR A 212 3.57 -1.44 12.11
C TYR A 212 4.39 -2.64 12.63
N ILE A 213 5.71 -2.53 12.60
CA ILE A 213 6.66 -3.39 13.31
C ILE A 213 7.44 -2.53 14.30
N VAL A 214 7.47 -2.93 15.57
CA VAL A 214 8.30 -2.30 16.59
C VAL A 214 9.41 -3.28 16.96
N THR A 215 10.66 -2.84 16.88
CA THR A 215 11.82 -3.67 17.14
C THR A 215 12.62 -3.15 18.33
N ARG A 216 13.29 -4.08 19.03
CA ARG A 216 14.35 -3.85 20.01
C ARG A 216 15.40 -4.95 19.84
N GLN A 217 16.56 -4.82 20.48
CA GLN A 217 17.63 -5.83 20.37
C GLN A 217 17.15 -7.27 20.65
N SER A 218 16.19 -7.43 21.54
CA SER A 218 15.72 -8.76 21.99
C SER A 218 14.45 -9.24 21.28
N GLY A 219 13.93 -8.54 20.27
CA GLY A 219 12.72 -9.03 19.62
C GLY A 219 11.97 -8.06 18.74
N ILE A 220 10.90 -8.57 18.18
CA ILE A 220 9.97 -7.88 17.27
C ILE A 220 8.57 -7.92 17.89
N LEU A 221 7.91 -6.76 17.93
CA LEU A 221 6.51 -6.64 18.31
C LEU A 221 5.67 -6.32 17.08
N LYS A 222 4.69 -7.17 16.82
CA LYS A 222 3.72 -7.01 15.73
C LYS A 222 2.52 -6.22 16.23
N THR A 223 2.24 -5.09 15.59
CA THR A 223 1.07 -4.26 15.96
C THR A 223 -0.22 -4.81 15.34
N PRO A 224 -1.41 -4.38 15.79
CA PRO A 224 -2.66 -4.71 15.11
C PRO A 224 -2.67 -4.35 13.62
N SER A 225 -2.07 -3.21 13.24
CA SER A 225 -1.93 -2.83 11.83
C SER A 225 -1.04 -3.79 11.03
N TYR A 226 0.02 -4.34 11.62
CA TYR A 226 0.81 -5.39 10.97
C TYR A 226 -0.03 -6.63 10.71
N LEU A 227 -0.81 -7.06 11.71
CA LEU A 227 -1.64 -8.26 11.57
C LEU A 227 -2.70 -8.09 10.48
N VAL A 228 -3.29 -6.90 10.37
CA VAL A 228 -4.23 -6.56 9.29
C VAL A 228 -3.52 -6.56 7.93
N MET A 229 -2.38 -5.88 7.79
CA MET A 229 -1.62 -5.88 6.52
C MET A 229 -1.26 -7.31 6.10
N LYS A 230 -0.84 -8.15 7.05
CA LYS A 230 -0.54 -9.56 6.79
C LYS A 230 -1.80 -10.33 6.36
N LEU A 231 -2.93 -10.14 7.03
CA LEU A 231 -4.21 -10.77 6.66
C LEU A 231 -4.56 -10.46 5.18
N TYR A 232 -4.44 -9.18 4.78
CA TYR A 232 -4.71 -8.80 3.40
C TYR A 232 -3.69 -9.40 2.42
N ALA A 233 -2.41 -9.39 2.76
CA ALA A 233 -1.36 -9.96 1.90
C ALA A 233 -1.51 -11.47 1.70
N ASP A 234 -1.82 -12.21 2.76
CA ASP A 234 -1.96 -13.67 2.71
C ASP A 234 -3.19 -14.12 1.88
N HIS A 235 -4.27 -13.34 1.90
CA HIS A 235 -5.54 -13.70 1.29
C HIS A 235 -5.87 -12.93 0.00
N TYR A 236 -5.02 -12.00 -0.43
CA TYR A 236 -5.22 -11.23 -1.65
C TYR A 236 -5.27 -12.12 -2.90
N LYS A 237 -6.08 -11.70 -3.87
CA LYS A 237 -6.16 -12.29 -5.21
C LYS A 237 -6.11 -11.15 -6.25
N PRO A 238 -5.54 -11.39 -7.44
CA PRO A 238 -5.19 -10.30 -8.35
C PRO A 238 -6.37 -9.61 -9.06
N VAL A 239 -7.56 -10.20 -9.05
CA VAL A 239 -8.70 -9.65 -9.79
C VAL A 239 -9.72 -9.05 -8.80
N PRO A 240 -9.94 -7.73 -8.83
CA PRO A 240 -10.93 -7.09 -7.96
C PRO A 240 -12.36 -7.53 -8.32
N VAL A 241 -13.21 -7.59 -7.31
CA VAL A 241 -14.63 -7.91 -7.44
C VAL A 241 -15.45 -6.80 -6.80
N LYS A 242 -16.42 -6.27 -7.55
CA LYS A 242 -17.36 -5.28 -7.00
C LYS A 242 -18.27 -5.95 -5.97
N VAL A 243 -18.36 -5.36 -4.80
CA VAL A 243 -19.20 -5.79 -3.70
C VAL A 243 -19.98 -4.62 -3.13
N ALA A 244 -21.08 -4.90 -2.46
CA ALA A 244 -21.87 -3.89 -1.75
C ALA A 244 -22.36 -4.47 -0.42
N ALA A 245 -22.37 -3.64 0.61
CA ALA A 245 -23.02 -3.92 1.89
C ALA A 245 -23.86 -2.72 2.31
N ASN A 246 -25.05 -2.99 2.85
CA ASN A 246 -25.96 -1.98 3.36
C ASN A 246 -26.12 -2.11 4.88
N VAL A 247 -25.02 -2.45 5.58
CA VAL A 247 -25.01 -2.64 7.02
C VAL A 247 -24.11 -1.57 7.64
N LYS A 248 -24.66 -0.79 8.55
CA LYS A 248 -23.88 0.23 9.26
C LYS A 248 -22.77 -0.43 10.08
N GLY A 249 -21.56 0.08 9.95
CA GLY A 249 -20.38 -0.44 10.65
C GLY A 249 -19.75 -1.67 10.01
N LEU A 250 -20.21 -2.06 8.82
CA LEU A 250 -19.57 -3.07 7.99
C LEU A 250 -18.93 -2.41 6.77
N ASP A 251 -17.62 -2.55 6.62
CA ASP A 251 -16.87 -2.17 5.43
C ASP A 251 -16.34 -3.42 4.73
N ILE A 252 -16.39 -3.45 3.38
CA ILE A 252 -16.05 -4.66 2.62
C ILE A 252 -15.31 -4.37 1.32
N SER A 253 -14.46 -5.32 0.94
CA SER A 253 -13.95 -5.46 -0.42
C SER A 253 -13.88 -6.94 -0.81
N ALA A 254 -13.70 -7.25 -2.09
CA ALA A 254 -13.48 -8.61 -2.52
C ALA A 254 -12.53 -8.70 -3.72
N CYS A 255 -11.89 -9.85 -3.85
CA CYS A 255 -11.03 -10.17 -4.98
C CYS A 255 -11.14 -11.65 -5.32
N ARG A 256 -10.79 -12.03 -6.55
CA ARG A 256 -10.77 -13.40 -7.00
C ARG A 256 -9.47 -13.79 -7.69
N SER A 257 -9.17 -15.07 -7.72
CA SER A 257 -8.05 -15.59 -8.50
C SER A 257 -8.29 -15.43 -10.01
N ASP A 258 -7.21 -15.33 -10.80
CA ASP A 258 -7.28 -15.24 -12.26
C ASP A 258 -8.06 -16.37 -12.90
N ASN A 259 -7.88 -17.59 -12.40
CA ASN A 259 -8.57 -18.77 -12.88
C ASN A 259 -10.04 -18.88 -12.41
N GLY A 260 -10.51 -17.90 -11.64
CA GLY A 260 -11.88 -17.83 -11.11
C GLY A 260 -12.28 -18.94 -10.13
N LYS A 261 -11.31 -19.68 -9.56
CA LYS A 261 -11.61 -20.82 -8.65
C LYS A 261 -11.74 -20.43 -7.19
N ASN A 262 -11.16 -19.31 -6.81
CA ASN A 262 -11.14 -18.80 -5.44
C ASN A 262 -11.60 -17.35 -5.40
N LEU A 263 -12.35 -17.00 -4.38
CA LEU A 263 -12.80 -15.65 -4.07
C LEU A 263 -12.44 -15.36 -2.61
N THR A 264 -11.96 -14.18 -2.32
CA THR A 264 -11.78 -13.68 -0.95
C THR A 264 -12.67 -12.46 -0.74
N VAL A 265 -13.42 -12.46 0.35
CA VAL A 265 -14.15 -11.29 0.84
C VAL A 265 -13.45 -10.80 2.10
N PHE A 266 -13.00 -9.54 2.08
CA PHE A 266 -12.50 -8.85 3.26
C PHE A 266 -13.65 -8.09 3.91
N ALA A 267 -13.81 -8.25 5.21
CA ALA A 267 -14.91 -7.67 5.97
C ALA A 267 -14.40 -7.04 7.27
N VAL A 268 -14.76 -5.81 7.52
CA VAL A 268 -14.37 -5.06 8.72
C VAL A 268 -15.61 -4.73 9.53
N ASN A 269 -15.70 -5.26 10.74
CA ASN A 269 -16.71 -4.87 11.72
C ASN A 269 -16.15 -3.74 12.61
N THR A 270 -16.62 -2.51 12.39
CA THR A 270 -16.20 -1.34 13.16
C THR A 270 -17.05 -1.08 14.39
N THR A 271 -17.96 -2.00 14.74
CA THR A 271 -18.86 -1.84 15.89
C THR A 271 -18.37 -2.60 17.12
N ASP A 272 -18.86 -2.21 18.28
CA ASP A 272 -18.59 -2.83 19.58
C ASP A 272 -19.38 -4.13 19.83
N SER A 273 -20.07 -4.62 18.82
CA SER A 273 -20.91 -5.81 18.92
C SER A 273 -20.57 -6.82 17.83
N PRO A 274 -20.64 -8.14 18.11
CA PRO A 274 -20.52 -9.14 17.06
C PRO A 274 -21.57 -8.92 15.97
N MET A 275 -21.17 -9.09 14.73
CA MET A 275 -22.02 -8.86 13.58
C MET A 275 -22.21 -10.17 12.78
N THR A 276 -23.44 -10.57 12.60
CA THR A 276 -23.77 -11.69 11.72
C THR A 276 -23.98 -11.18 10.31
N ILE A 277 -23.18 -11.69 9.37
CA ILE A 277 -23.31 -11.39 7.95
C ILE A 277 -23.66 -12.64 7.16
N GLN A 278 -24.34 -12.45 6.05
CA GLN A 278 -24.62 -13.47 5.07
C GLN A 278 -24.06 -13.04 3.72
N LEU A 279 -23.30 -13.91 3.07
CA LEU A 279 -22.75 -13.65 1.75
C LEU A 279 -23.74 -14.04 0.66
N ASP A 280 -24.15 -13.08 -0.17
CA ASP A 280 -24.86 -13.37 -1.42
C ASP A 280 -23.83 -13.72 -2.51
N LEU A 281 -23.70 -14.99 -2.81
CA LEU A 281 -22.83 -15.54 -3.84
C LEU A 281 -23.60 -15.95 -5.12
N SER A 282 -24.77 -15.38 -5.37
CA SER A 282 -25.60 -15.71 -6.54
C SER A 282 -24.89 -15.56 -7.88
N ASN A 283 -23.97 -14.56 -7.98
CA ASN A 283 -23.12 -14.36 -9.15
C ASN A 283 -21.96 -15.38 -9.24
N TYR A 284 -21.77 -16.23 -8.24
CA TYR A 284 -20.73 -17.26 -8.16
C TYR A 284 -21.36 -18.64 -7.90
N PRO A 285 -22.08 -19.20 -8.86
CA PRO A 285 -22.87 -20.43 -8.63
C PRO A 285 -21.98 -21.59 -8.20
N GLY A 286 -22.37 -22.20 -7.08
CA GLY A 286 -21.66 -23.31 -6.45
C GLY A 286 -20.51 -22.93 -5.53
N PHE A 287 -20.19 -21.64 -5.40
CA PHE A 287 -19.24 -21.18 -4.38
C PHE A 287 -19.90 -21.22 -3.00
N LYS A 288 -19.07 -21.52 -2.00
CA LYS A 288 -19.43 -21.42 -0.58
C LYS A 288 -18.22 -20.91 0.19
N PRO A 289 -18.42 -20.23 1.32
CA PRO A 289 -17.35 -19.97 2.26
C PRO A 289 -16.74 -21.32 2.72
N VAL A 290 -15.41 -21.41 2.65
CA VAL A 290 -14.66 -22.66 2.96
C VAL A 290 -13.68 -22.50 4.09
N ASN A 291 -13.19 -21.27 4.30
CA ASN A 291 -12.23 -20.92 5.34
C ASN A 291 -12.34 -19.44 5.69
N GLY A 292 -11.81 -19.05 6.83
CA GLY A 292 -11.69 -17.66 7.21
C GLY A 292 -10.62 -17.44 8.27
N GLU A 293 -10.05 -16.24 8.25
CA GLU A 293 -9.15 -15.75 9.27
C GLU A 293 -9.63 -14.38 9.74
N VAL A 294 -9.48 -14.08 11.02
CA VAL A 294 -9.92 -12.80 11.60
C VAL A 294 -8.89 -12.24 12.57
N VAL A 295 -8.59 -10.97 12.43
CA VAL A 295 -7.79 -10.19 13.38
C VAL A 295 -8.75 -9.52 14.36
N CYS A 296 -8.63 -9.85 15.65
CA CYS A 296 -9.50 -9.32 16.70
C CYS A 296 -8.86 -9.42 18.09
N ASP A 297 -9.51 -8.83 19.10
CA ASP A 297 -9.28 -9.14 20.50
C ASP A 297 -9.92 -10.48 20.86
N THR A 298 -9.11 -11.46 21.21
CA THR A 298 -9.57 -12.83 21.50
C THR A 298 -10.26 -12.97 22.86
N LEU A 299 -10.23 -11.94 23.69
CA LEU A 299 -10.93 -11.92 24.98
C LEU A 299 -12.19 -11.04 24.97
N ASP A 300 -12.60 -10.55 23.78
CA ASP A 300 -13.81 -9.75 23.54
C ASP A 300 -13.98 -8.58 24.53
N ARG A 301 -12.87 -7.84 24.77
CA ARG A 301 -12.90 -6.66 25.68
C ARG A 301 -13.66 -5.49 25.09
N ARG A 302 -13.86 -5.45 23.77
CA ARG A 302 -14.56 -4.41 23.01
C ARG A 302 -13.96 -3.01 23.21
N GLN A 303 -12.64 -2.94 23.18
CA GLN A 303 -11.87 -1.72 23.39
C GLN A 303 -11.00 -1.42 22.16
N LEU A 304 -11.14 -0.23 21.61
CA LEU A 304 -10.38 0.21 20.43
C LEU A 304 -8.94 0.61 20.74
N ASP A 305 -8.64 0.96 21.99
CA ASP A 305 -7.31 1.35 22.45
C ASP A 305 -6.40 0.16 22.84
N LEU A 306 -6.88 -1.06 22.65
CA LEU A 306 -6.06 -2.26 22.82
C LEU A 306 -4.86 -2.25 21.90
N MET A 307 -3.71 -2.57 22.46
CA MET A 307 -2.45 -2.71 21.73
C MET A 307 -1.70 -3.97 22.15
N ASN A 308 -0.92 -4.50 21.25
CA ASN A 308 0.10 -5.49 21.57
C ASN A 308 1.27 -4.76 22.26
N CYS A 309 1.82 -5.32 23.30
CA CYS A 309 2.99 -4.81 24.00
C CYS A 309 3.93 -5.96 24.36
N TRP A 310 5.13 -5.63 24.83
CA TRP A 310 6.16 -6.64 25.09
C TRP A 310 5.76 -7.69 26.13
N GLU A 311 4.94 -7.30 27.10
CA GLU A 311 4.40 -8.14 28.16
C GLU A 311 3.23 -9.01 27.66
N THR A 312 2.50 -8.52 26.69
CA THR A 312 1.33 -9.19 26.13
C THR A 312 1.30 -8.99 24.60
N PRO A 313 2.18 -9.66 23.86
CA PRO A 313 2.38 -9.41 22.44
C PRO A 313 1.26 -9.92 21.53
N GLU A 314 0.32 -10.67 22.09
CA GLU A 314 -0.78 -11.34 21.36
C GLU A 314 -2.18 -11.02 21.91
N ARG A 315 -2.37 -9.80 22.45
CA ARG A 315 -3.71 -9.34 22.85
C ARG A 315 -4.67 -9.27 21.68
N VAL A 316 -4.17 -8.70 20.59
CA VAL A 316 -4.80 -8.72 19.27
C VAL A 316 -4.00 -9.70 18.43
N ARG A 317 -4.66 -10.63 17.80
CA ARG A 317 -4.03 -11.63 16.92
C ARG A 317 -4.96 -12.10 15.81
N ALA A 318 -4.38 -12.74 14.83
CA ALA A 318 -5.10 -13.46 13.79
C ALA A 318 -5.48 -14.85 14.30
N ILE A 319 -6.73 -15.22 14.12
CA ILE A 319 -7.28 -16.54 14.50
C ILE A 319 -8.18 -17.05 13.38
N ASN A 320 -8.39 -18.38 13.36
CA ASN A 320 -9.35 -18.97 12.44
C ASN A 320 -10.76 -18.42 12.71
N LEU A 321 -11.43 -17.98 11.68
CA LEU A 321 -12.83 -17.59 11.69
C LEU A 321 -13.71 -18.80 11.38
N SER A 322 -14.60 -19.15 12.30
CA SER A 322 -15.56 -20.24 12.06
C SER A 322 -16.55 -19.83 10.97
N VAL A 323 -16.63 -20.67 9.96
CA VAL A 323 -17.54 -20.50 8.82
C VAL A 323 -18.56 -21.64 8.83
N THR A 324 -19.83 -21.31 8.99
CA THR A 324 -20.92 -22.31 9.02
C THR A 324 -21.95 -21.97 7.95
N GLY A 325 -21.87 -22.66 6.83
CA GLY A 325 -22.70 -22.35 5.66
C GLY A 325 -22.38 -20.95 5.10
N ASP A 326 -23.41 -20.18 4.75
CA ASP A 326 -23.26 -18.82 4.19
C ASP A 326 -23.34 -17.72 5.28
N THR A 327 -23.50 -18.13 6.55
CA THR A 327 -23.61 -17.23 7.69
C THR A 327 -22.30 -17.18 8.46
N ILE A 328 -21.79 -15.97 8.69
CA ILE A 328 -20.50 -15.72 9.32
C ILE A 328 -20.72 -14.72 10.46
N VAL A 329 -20.15 -15.01 11.62
CA VAL A 329 -20.17 -14.09 12.76
C VAL A 329 -18.81 -13.41 12.88
N LEU A 330 -18.76 -12.10 12.62
CA LEU A 330 -17.58 -11.27 12.82
C LEU A 330 -17.54 -10.81 14.28
N PRO A 331 -16.44 -11.00 15.01
CA PRO A 331 -16.28 -10.43 16.33
C PRO A 331 -16.45 -8.89 16.34
N ALA A 332 -16.74 -8.32 17.49
CA ALA A 332 -16.67 -6.87 17.66
C ALA A 332 -15.28 -6.35 17.30
N TYR A 333 -15.21 -5.19 16.66
CA TYR A 333 -13.94 -4.55 16.28
C TYR A 333 -12.94 -5.51 15.65
N SER A 334 -13.29 -6.04 14.47
CA SER A 334 -12.49 -7.07 13.81
C SER A 334 -12.32 -6.82 12.31
N SER A 335 -11.25 -7.37 11.75
CA SER A 335 -11.01 -7.43 10.31
C SER A 335 -10.83 -8.88 9.89
N ALA A 336 -11.61 -9.35 8.93
CA ALA A 336 -11.65 -10.74 8.49
C ALA A 336 -11.36 -10.89 7.00
N ALA A 337 -10.73 -12.00 6.63
CA ALA A 337 -10.67 -12.54 5.27
C ALA A 337 -11.49 -13.83 5.22
N ILE A 338 -12.43 -13.91 4.30
CA ILE A 338 -13.34 -15.05 4.12
C ILE A 338 -13.09 -15.64 2.75
N GLU A 339 -12.54 -16.83 2.71
CA GLU A 339 -12.26 -17.53 1.47
C GLU A 339 -13.48 -18.33 1.00
N CYS A 340 -13.84 -18.15 -0.26
CA CYS A 340 -14.94 -18.87 -0.91
C CYS A 340 -14.42 -19.64 -2.12
N ALA A 341 -14.88 -20.87 -2.27
CA ALA A 341 -14.54 -21.74 -3.39
C ALA A 341 -15.67 -22.73 -3.66
N LYS A 342 -15.61 -23.42 -4.80
CA LYS A 342 -16.46 -24.59 -5.03
C LYS A 342 -15.94 -25.74 -4.17
N PRO A 343 -16.80 -26.42 -3.40
CA PRO A 343 -16.40 -27.61 -2.66
C PRO A 343 -15.72 -28.62 -3.59
N LYS A 344 -14.61 -29.19 -3.14
CA LYS A 344 -14.01 -30.33 -3.87
C LYS A 344 -15.05 -31.49 -3.87
N LYS A 345 -15.34 -32.00 -5.05
CA LYS A 345 -16.15 -33.20 -5.22
C LYS A 345 -15.47 -34.40 -4.58
#